data_fce31f39630ae0d08bad2e0bde34d5d2
#
_entry.id   fce31f39630ae0d08bad2e0bde34d5d2
#
_cell.length_a   1.000
_cell.length_b   1.000
_cell.length_c   1.000
_cell.angle_alpha   90.00
_cell.angle_beta   90.00
_cell.angle_gamma   90.00
#
_symmetry.space_group_name_H-M   'P 1'
#
loop_
_entity.id
_entity.type
_entity.pdbx_description
1 polymer ?
#
loop_
_entity_poly.entity_id
_entity_poly.type
_entity_poly.pdbx_seq_one_letter_code
_entity_poly.pdbx_strand_id
1 'polypeptide(L)'
;MSAASRESFSGAKEPARASLAYLVSEYPGVSHTFILREIRRLRAMNSDIRVASINQCRKSTAQLTEEERQEIAATYYVKRAGVSGALRAHWFVLASRPIAYLRGLGFALRLAGGDIKRLLFAIFYFVEAVMLGRWMERQGLHHVHVHFANPAAQVALIASRVFTIRYSLTVHGPDEFYDTQGHNLTEKIAGATFVCCISYFAISQLKLLSPPSQWNKFELTPLGVDPKVFAPCPFRFVPEPFEILCVGRLVAAKGQHILIEAIDRLVHKGFRVRLRLIGDGPERKPLELEVRRRGLSEHVIFEGSVNQDHIREFYRGADAFVLASFAEGVPVVLMEAMAMEIPCVTTYVGGIPQLIQNEVDGLLVAPSDVNALTFAIERLIGDPALRIRLATAARERVFKHYNLGPNVSRLRAVFDTRLTAQEVNVVTASAWP
;
A
#
# COMPACT_ATOMS: atom_id res chain seq x y z
N MET A 1 -67.31 2.25 -11.54
CA MET A 1 -66.68 3.49 -11.08
C MET A 1 -65.97 3.15 -9.74
N SER A 2 -64.66 3.03 -9.79
CA SER A 2 -63.82 3.13 -8.58
C SER A 2 -62.41 3.45 -9.09
N ALA A 3 -61.94 4.64 -8.77
CA ALA A 3 -60.63 5.15 -9.11
C ALA A 3 -59.63 4.62 -8.12
N ALA A 4 -58.66 3.83 -8.60
CA ALA A 4 -57.50 3.42 -7.83
C ALA A 4 -56.46 4.56 -7.82
N SER A 5 -56.24 5.19 -6.68
CA SER A 5 -55.22 6.16 -6.40
C SER A 5 -53.84 5.53 -6.58
N ARG A 6 -53.06 6.07 -7.53
CA ARG A 6 -51.61 5.84 -7.62
C ARG A 6 -50.90 6.65 -6.57
N GLU A 7 -50.47 6.00 -5.50
CA GLU A 7 -49.49 6.58 -4.58
C GLU A 7 -48.12 6.62 -5.30
N SER A 8 -47.66 7.83 -5.58
CA SER A 8 -46.31 8.12 -6.05
C SER A 8 -45.31 7.81 -4.91
N PHE A 9 -44.54 6.75 -5.06
CA PHE A 9 -43.38 6.51 -4.24
C PHE A 9 -42.40 7.68 -4.43
N SER A 10 -42.36 8.55 -3.43
CA SER A 10 -41.40 9.63 -3.27
C SER A 10 -39.98 9.05 -3.33
N GLY A 11 -39.19 9.57 -4.28
CA GLY A 11 -37.80 9.16 -4.47
C GLY A 11 -36.99 9.29 -3.18
N ALA A 12 -36.55 8.17 -2.67
CA ALA A 12 -35.51 8.14 -1.65
C ALA A 12 -34.28 8.85 -2.26
N LYS A 13 -33.88 10.00 -1.69
CA LYS A 13 -32.62 10.67 -2.02
C LYS A 13 -31.51 9.63 -1.84
N GLU A 14 -30.79 9.31 -2.93
CA GLU A 14 -29.54 8.55 -2.80
C GLU A 14 -28.70 9.21 -1.68
N PRO A 15 -28.14 8.42 -0.74
CA PRO A 15 -27.34 8.99 0.33
C PRO A 15 -26.21 9.84 -0.26
N ALA A 16 -25.98 11.02 0.31
CA ALA A 16 -24.95 11.93 -0.13
C ALA A 16 -23.61 11.18 -0.21
N ARG A 17 -23.02 11.16 -1.40
CA ARG A 17 -21.79 10.41 -1.68
C ARG A 17 -20.63 11.05 -0.94
N ALA A 18 -19.83 10.25 -0.22
CA ALA A 18 -18.65 10.73 0.49
C ALA A 18 -17.64 11.33 -0.53
N SER A 19 -17.43 12.63 -0.46
CA SER A 19 -16.37 13.31 -1.20
C SER A 19 -15.14 13.43 -0.30
N LEU A 20 -14.00 12.88 -0.72
CA LEU A 20 -12.79 12.91 0.08
C LEU A 20 -11.51 13.08 -0.76
N ALA A 21 -10.49 13.66 -0.15
CA ALA A 21 -9.15 13.71 -0.70
C ALA A 21 -8.40 12.41 -0.37
N TYR A 22 -7.58 11.92 -1.30
CA TYR A 22 -6.51 10.97 -1.03
C TYR A 22 -5.19 11.71 -0.98
N LEU A 23 -4.37 11.46 0.04
CA LEU A 23 -3.02 12.02 0.14
C LEU A 23 -1.98 10.91 0.13
N VAL A 24 -1.02 11.02 -0.77
CA VAL A 24 0.08 10.07 -0.93
C VAL A 24 1.40 10.82 -0.99
N SER A 25 2.48 10.22 -0.50
CA SER A 25 3.82 10.85 -0.56
C SER A 25 4.32 11.05 -1.99
N GLU A 26 4.05 10.08 -2.88
CA GLU A 26 4.35 10.14 -4.32
C GLU A 26 3.28 9.37 -5.08
N TYR A 27 2.65 9.99 -6.08
CA TYR A 27 1.57 9.39 -6.85
C TYR A 27 1.60 9.83 -8.32
N PRO A 28 1.39 8.89 -9.28
CA PRO A 28 1.46 7.43 -9.07
C PRO A 28 2.87 6.97 -8.72
N GLY A 29 2.98 6.01 -7.80
CA GLY A 29 4.25 5.50 -7.30
C GLY A 29 4.65 4.18 -7.96
N VAL A 30 5.96 3.93 -8.10
CA VAL A 30 6.50 2.69 -8.71
C VAL A 30 6.05 1.44 -7.95
N SER A 31 6.15 1.48 -6.61
CA SER A 31 5.86 0.33 -5.74
C SER A 31 4.45 0.34 -5.14
N HIS A 32 3.63 1.35 -5.45
CA HIS A 32 2.32 1.57 -4.83
C HIS A 32 1.18 1.53 -5.84
N THR A 33 1.28 0.65 -6.80
CA THR A 33 0.32 0.49 -7.90
C THR A 33 -1.06 0.05 -7.42
N PHE A 34 -1.13 -0.59 -6.25
CA PHE A 34 -2.39 -0.94 -5.59
C PHE A 34 -3.22 0.30 -5.20
N ILE A 35 -2.58 1.43 -4.84
CA ILE A 35 -3.28 2.70 -4.55
C ILE A 35 -3.96 3.22 -5.82
N LEU A 36 -3.28 3.18 -6.96
CA LEU A 36 -3.86 3.55 -8.25
C LEU A 36 -5.09 2.70 -8.57
N ARG A 37 -4.96 1.37 -8.43
CA ARG A 37 -6.06 0.41 -8.68
C ARG A 37 -7.24 0.65 -7.73
N GLU A 38 -6.99 0.92 -6.47
CA GLU A 38 -7.99 1.23 -5.45
C GLU A 38 -8.76 2.51 -5.79
N ILE A 39 -8.05 3.61 -6.06
CA ILE A 39 -8.65 4.91 -6.40
C ILE A 39 -9.52 4.79 -7.66
N ARG A 40 -9.01 4.15 -8.72
CA ARG A 40 -9.77 3.95 -9.96
C ARG A 40 -11.02 3.10 -9.72
N ARG A 41 -10.92 2.08 -8.90
CA ARG A 41 -12.07 1.23 -8.56
C ARG A 41 -13.11 1.98 -7.73
N LEU A 42 -12.71 2.79 -6.75
CA LEU A 42 -13.61 3.65 -5.99
C LEU A 42 -14.32 4.66 -6.89
N ARG A 43 -13.61 5.31 -7.81
CA ARG A 43 -14.21 6.23 -8.79
C ARG A 43 -15.19 5.52 -9.73
N ALA A 44 -14.86 4.31 -10.19
CA ALA A 44 -15.76 3.47 -10.99
C ALA A 44 -17.04 3.08 -10.23
N MET A 45 -17.01 3.11 -8.89
CA MET A 45 -18.17 2.93 -8.01
C MET A 45 -18.85 4.26 -7.67
N ASN A 46 -18.57 5.33 -8.43
CA ASN A 46 -19.11 6.69 -8.24
C ASN A 46 -18.72 7.38 -6.92
N SER A 47 -17.59 7.05 -6.31
CA SER A 47 -17.03 7.84 -5.20
C SER A 47 -16.30 9.08 -5.74
N ASP A 48 -16.53 10.27 -5.14
CA ASP A 48 -15.79 11.47 -5.51
C ASP A 48 -14.44 11.50 -4.79
N ILE A 49 -13.43 10.93 -5.43
CA ILE A 49 -12.07 10.86 -4.90
C ILE A 49 -11.18 11.84 -5.65
N ARG A 50 -10.64 12.83 -4.94
CA ARG A 50 -9.63 13.76 -5.46
C ARG A 50 -8.27 13.46 -4.86
N VAL A 51 -7.24 13.39 -5.70
CA VAL A 51 -5.90 12.98 -5.27
C VAL A 51 -4.99 14.17 -5.09
N ALA A 52 -4.30 14.20 -3.95
CA ALA A 52 -3.17 15.07 -3.68
C ALA A 52 -1.91 14.23 -3.47
N SER A 53 -0.78 14.69 -3.96
CA SER A 53 0.53 14.09 -3.74
C SER A 53 1.52 15.12 -3.23
N ILE A 54 2.34 14.75 -2.25
CA ILE A 54 3.40 15.62 -1.74
C ILE A 54 4.44 15.87 -2.82
N ASN A 55 4.96 14.79 -3.42
CA ASN A 55 6.00 14.83 -4.44
C ASN A 55 5.42 14.47 -5.81
N GLN A 56 6.07 14.93 -6.86
CA GLN A 56 5.76 14.52 -8.22
C GLN A 56 6.20 13.08 -8.48
N CYS A 57 5.54 12.42 -9.42
CA CYS A 57 5.93 11.10 -9.90
C CYS A 57 7.36 11.14 -10.48
N ARG A 58 8.19 10.20 -10.05
CA ARG A 58 9.60 10.11 -10.48
C ARG A 58 9.81 9.20 -11.70
N LYS A 59 8.77 8.51 -12.17
CA LYS A 59 8.85 7.70 -13.37
C LYS A 59 9.16 8.57 -14.57
N SER A 60 10.03 8.07 -15.47
CA SER A 60 10.20 8.69 -16.78
C SER A 60 8.93 8.54 -17.64
N THR A 61 8.71 9.44 -18.57
CA THR A 61 7.51 9.41 -19.44
C THR A 61 7.36 8.07 -20.19
N ALA A 62 8.47 7.42 -20.53
CA ALA A 62 8.48 6.12 -21.21
C ALA A 62 8.05 4.95 -20.29
N GLN A 63 8.14 5.11 -18.98
CA GLN A 63 7.75 4.10 -17.99
C GLN A 63 6.29 4.23 -17.55
N LEU A 64 5.61 5.32 -17.93
CA LEU A 64 4.23 5.57 -17.54
C LEU A 64 3.25 4.83 -18.44
N THR A 65 2.28 4.15 -17.83
CA THR A 65 1.09 3.66 -18.53
C THR A 65 0.16 4.82 -18.88
N GLU A 66 -0.78 4.60 -19.80
CA GLU A 66 -1.78 5.62 -20.15
C GLU A 66 -2.64 6.01 -18.93
N GLU A 67 -2.99 5.03 -18.11
CA GLU A 67 -3.72 5.26 -16.86
C GLU A 67 -2.96 6.16 -15.89
N GLU A 68 -1.66 5.94 -15.75
CA GLU A 68 -0.81 6.76 -14.90
C GLU A 68 -0.65 8.21 -15.42
N ARG A 69 -0.62 8.41 -16.75
CA ARG A 69 -0.61 9.76 -17.34
C ARG A 69 -1.88 10.53 -17.03
N GLN A 70 -3.03 9.86 -17.14
CA GLN A 70 -4.34 10.45 -16.79
C GLN A 70 -4.40 10.83 -15.30
N GLU A 71 -3.91 9.98 -14.43
CA GLU A 71 -3.85 10.26 -12.99
C GLU A 71 -2.90 11.42 -12.67
N ILE A 72 -1.74 11.50 -13.32
CA ILE A 72 -0.80 12.63 -13.15
C ILE A 72 -1.48 13.96 -13.51
N ALA A 73 -2.25 13.99 -14.59
CA ALA A 73 -2.95 15.19 -15.01
C ALA A 73 -4.06 15.64 -14.03
N ALA A 74 -4.69 14.67 -13.34
CA ALA A 74 -5.77 14.90 -12.38
C ALA A 74 -5.28 15.14 -10.93
N THR A 75 -4.00 14.94 -10.63
CA THR A 75 -3.43 14.97 -9.28
C THR A 75 -2.98 16.38 -8.89
N TYR A 76 -3.36 16.82 -7.69
CA TYR A 76 -2.80 18.04 -7.09
C TYR A 76 -1.44 17.75 -6.45
N TYR A 77 -0.38 18.35 -6.98
CA TYR A 77 0.97 18.20 -6.43
C TYR A 77 1.30 19.37 -5.51
N VAL A 78 1.40 19.10 -4.20
CA VAL A 78 1.62 20.13 -3.16
C VAL A 78 2.85 20.97 -3.48
N LYS A 79 3.98 20.35 -3.81
CA LYS A 79 5.25 21.05 -4.09
C LYS A 79 5.31 21.75 -5.44
N ARG A 80 4.38 21.45 -6.37
CA ARG A 80 4.39 22.06 -7.72
C ARG A 80 4.11 23.56 -7.71
N ALA A 81 3.38 24.03 -6.70
CA ALA A 81 3.08 25.45 -6.57
C ALA A 81 4.32 26.31 -6.21
N GLY A 82 5.42 25.68 -5.82
CA GLY A 82 6.70 26.33 -5.50
C GLY A 82 6.60 27.31 -4.31
N VAL A 83 7.65 28.09 -4.15
CA VAL A 83 7.76 29.05 -3.03
C VAL A 83 6.66 30.13 -3.09
N SER A 84 6.35 30.65 -4.26
CA SER A 84 5.33 31.70 -4.42
C SER A 84 3.91 31.21 -4.07
N GLY A 85 3.61 29.94 -4.40
CA GLY A 85 2.35 29.31 -4.01
C GLY A 85 2.27 29.07 -2.51
N ALA A 86 3.36 28.65 -1.90
CA ALA A 86 3.47 28.48 -0.46
C ALA A 86 3.25 29.82 0.26
N LEU A 87 3.99 30.88 -0.10
CA LEU A 87 3.87 32.19 0.51
C LEU A 87 2.44 32.74 0.42
N ARG A 88 1.78 32.62 -0.73
CA ARG A 88 0.37 33.05 -0.90
C ARG A 88 -0.58 32.25 0.00
N ALA A 89 -0.41 30.94 0.10
CA ALA A 89 -1.24 30.10 0.96
C ALA A 89 -1.05 30.47 2.44
N HIS A 90 0.20 30.61 2.89
CA HIS A 90 0.52 30.99 4.27
C HIS A 90 0.03 32.36 4.64
N TRP A 91 0.25 33.35 3.78
CA TRP A 91 -0.27 34.72 4.01
C TRP A 91 -1.79 34.71 4.15
N PHE A 92 -2.49 34.03 3.25
CA PHE A 92 -3.94 33.95 3.31
C PHE A 92 -4.44 33.33 4.61
N VAL A 93 -3.85 32.18 5.02
CA VAL A 93 -4.27 31.44 6.23
C VAL A 93 -3.91 32.22 7.49
N LEU A 94 -2.72 32.85 7.53
CA LEU A 94 -2.31 33.70 8.65
C LEU A 94 -3.26 34.91 8.79
N ALA A 95 -3.64 35.56 7.70
CA ALA A 95 -4.56 36.71 7.73
C ALA A 95 -6.01 36.32 8.09
N SER A 96 -6.48 35.17 7.60
CA SER A 96 -7.89 34.75 7.80
C SER A 96 -8.14 34.03 9.12
N ARG A 97 -7.13 33.30 9.66
CA ARG A 97 -7.24 32.49 10.90
C ARG A 97 -5.94 32.43 11.70
N PRO A 98 -5.43 33.55 12.21
CA PRO A 98 -4.12 33.70 12.83
C PRO A 98 -3.91 32.75 14.03
N ILE A 99 -4.92 32.56 14.88
CA ILE A 99 -4.85 31.71 16.07
C ILE A 99 -4.69 30.24 15.67
N ALA A 100 -5.47 29.76 14.69
CA ALA A 100 -5.37 28.38 14.22
C ALA A 100 -4.01 28.12 13.53
N TYR A 101 -3.51 29.10 12.76
CA TYR A 101 -2.21 29.05 12.12
C TYR A 101 -1.08 28.92 13.17
N LEU A 102 -1.04 29.77 14.19
CA LEU A 102 -0.02 29.76 15.24
C LEU A 102 -0.11 28.47 16.11
N ARG A 103 -1.34 28.03 16.43
CA ARG A 103 -1.54 26.75 17.13
C ARG A 103 -1.06 25.57 16.31
N GLY A 104 -1.30 25.54 15.00
CA GLY A 104 -0.83 24.51 14.08
C GLY A 104 0.70 24.50 13.96
N LEU A 105 1.33 25.66 13.87
CA LEU A 105 2.79 25.80 13.87
C LEU A 105 3.38 25.29 15.19
N GLY A 106 2.88 25.77 16.34
CA GLY A 106 3.34 25.30 17.65
C GLY A 106 3.15 23.81 17.85
N PHE A 107 2.05 23.24 17.31
CA PHE A 107 1.83 21.80 17.32
C PHE A 107 2.87 21.04 16.46
N ALA A 108 3.16 21.51 15.25
CA ALA A 108 4.17 20.92 14.38
C ALA A 108 5.57 20.92 15.03
N LEU A 109 5.96 22.05 15.62
CA LEU A 109 7.23 22.19 16.34
C LEU A 109 7.30 21.27 17.56
N ARG A 110 6.21 21.13 18.33
CA ARG A 110 6.13 20.20 19.46
C ARG A 110 6.35 18.74 19.05
N LEU A 111 5.82 18.32 17.88
CA LEU A 111 6.01 16.97 17.37
C LEU A 111 7.45 16.66 17.00
N ALA A 112 8.26 17.66 16.72
CA ALA A 112 9.70 17.49 16.46
C ALA A 112 10.51 17.13 17.69
N GLY A 113 10.02 17.47 18.88
CA GLY A 113 10.81 17.36 20.12
C GLY A 113 12.03 18.28 20.11
N GLY A 114 13.13 17.84 20.72
CA GLY A 114 14.38 18.62 20.80
C GLY A 114 15.39 18.40 19.67
N ASP A 115 15.07 17.60 18.67
CA ASP A 115 15.96 17.27 17.56
C ASP A 115 15.92 18.33 16.46
N ILE A 116 17.07 18.95 16.15
CA ILE A 116 17.17 20.04 15.15
C ILE A 116 16.75 19.58 13.76
N LYS A 117 17.10 18.36 13.35
CA LYS A 117 16.74 17.81 12.05
C LYS A 117 15.23 17.61 11.94
N ARG A 118 14.61 17.06 13.00
CA ARG A 118 13.13 16.91 13.07
C ARG A 118 12.44 18.27 13.10
N LEU A 119 13.02 19.28 13.71
CA LEU A 119 12.50 20.65 13.73
C LEU A 119 12.43 21.24 12.32
N LEU A 120 13.50 21.09 11.52
CA LEU A 120 13.50 21.51 10.12
C LEU A 120 12.41 20.77 9.32
N PHE A 121 12.30 19.46 9.47
CA PHE A 121 11.23 18.71 8.80
C PHE A 121 9.84 19.13 9.27
N ALA A 122 9.64 19.46 10.54
CA ALA A 122 8.36 19.93 11.05
C ALA A 122 7.91 21.24 10.38
N ILE A 123 8.87 22.16 10.10
CA ILE A 123 8.59 23.38 9.34
C ILE A 123 8.14 23.03 7.91
N PHE A 124 8.84 22.12 7.22
CA PHE A 124 8.45 21.66 5.88
C PHE A 124 7.05 21.03 5.87
N TYR A 125 6.77 20.13 6.84
CA TYR A 125 5.45 19.51 6.96
C TYR A 125 4.36 20.51 7.29
N PHE A 126 4.65 21.58 8.07
CA PHE A 126 3.72 22.64 8.32
C PHE A 126 3.42 23.45 7.04
N VAL A 127 4.45 23.75 6.22
CA VAL A 127 4.28 24.41 4.93
C VAL A 127 3.37 23.57 4.01
N GLU A 128 3.66 22.29 3.87
CA GLU A 128 2.87 21.37 3.06
C GLU A 128 1.43 21.23 3.59
N ALA A 129 1.24 21.23 4.92
CA ALA A 129 -0.06 21.13 5.56
C ALA A 129 -0.95 22.35 5.27
N VAL A 130 -0.38 23.55 5.31
CA VAL A 130 -1.11 24.79 4.97
C VAL A 130 -1.50 24.79 3.49
N MET A 131 -0.61 24.35 2.60
CA MET A 131 -0.90 24.25 1.16
C MET A 131 -1.98 23.21 0.86
N LEU A 132 -1.90 22.02 1.46
CA LEU A 132 -2.89 20.96 1.35
C LEU A 132 -4.26 21.44 1.85
N GLY A 133 -4.31 21.99 3.07
CA GLY A 133 -5.55 22.46 3.68
C GLY A 133 -6.21 23.55 2.86
N ARG A 134 -5.44 24.49 2.31
CA ARG A 134 -5.95 25.54 1.43
C ARG A 134 -6.50 24.98 0.11
N TRP A 135 -5.86 23.97 -0.46
CA TRP A 135 -6.39 23.27 -1.64
C TRP A 135 -7.69 22.56 -1.31
N MET A 136 -7.76 21.79 -0.22
CA MET A 136 -8.96 21.07 0.20
C MET A 136 -10.13 22.04 0.43
N GLU A 137 -9.89 23.16 1.09
CA GLU A 137 -10.89 24.18 1.34
C GLU A 137 -11.50 24.74 0.04
N ARG A 138 -10.65 25.02 -0.96
CA ARG A 138 -11.08 25.48 -2.30
C ARG A 138 -11.89 24.42 -3.06
N GLN A 139 -11.66 23.15 -2.74
CA GLN A 139 -12.37 22.02 -3.35
C GLN A 139 -13.63 21.61 -2.57
N GLY A 140 -13.91 22.24 -1.42
CA GLY A 140 -15.02 21.85 -0.54
C GLY A 140 -14.81 20.47 0.12
N LEU A 141 -13.56 20.04 0.32
CA LEU A 141 -13.22 18.74 0.90
C LEU A 141 -12.95 18.87 2.39
N HIS A 142 -13.61 18.03 3.21
CA HIS A 142 -13.51 18.07 4.67
C HIS A 142 -12.81 16.85 5.26
N HIS A 143 -12.51 15.83 4.44
CA HIS A 143 -11.82 14.62 4.86
C HIS A 143 -10.69 14.25 3.92
N VAL A 144 -9.54 13.85 4.46
CA VAL A 144 -8.41 13.30 3.71
C VAL A 144 -8.05 11.92 4.20
N HIS A 145 -8.01 10.96 3.27
CA HIS A 145 -7.50 9.61 3.52
C HIS A 145 -6.04 9.51 3.10
N VAL A 146 -5.19 8.98 3.96
CA VAL A 146 -3.74 8.94 3.72
C VAL A 146 -3.27 7.49 3.69
N HIS A 147 -2.60 7.10 2.61
CA HIS A 147 -1.89 5.83 2.58
C HIS A 147 -0.52 5.95 3.23
N PHE A 148 -0.23 5.00 4.11
CA PHE A 148 0.92 4.93 5.01
C PHE A 148 0.93 5.99 6.13
N ALA A 149 1.30 5.58 7.33
CA ALA A 149 1.55 6.47 8.46
C ALA A 149 2.92 7.19 8.37
N ASN A 150 3.38 7.46 7.15
CA ASN A 150 4.64 8.11 6.78
C ASN A 150 4.56 9.66 6.90
N PRO A 151 5.52 10.43 6.34
CA PRO A 151 5.48 11.90 6.33
C PRO A 151 4.19 12.52 5.78
N ALA A 152 3.51 11.91 4.80
CA ALA A 152 2.24 12.44 4.30
C ALA A 152 1.15 12.46 5.40
N ALA A 153 1.13 11.44 6.26
CA ALA A 153 0.23 11.42 7.42
C ALA A 153 0.56 12.51 8.46
N GLN A 154 1.83 12.90 8.57
CA GLN A 154 2.23 14.04 9.40
C GLN A 154 1.64 15.35 8.87
N VAL A 155 1.65 15.52 7.54
CA VAL A 155 1.04 16.68 6.86
C VAL A 155 -0.47 16.74 7.12
N ALA A 156 -1.18 15.61 6.99
CA ALA A 156 -2.60 15.53 7.27
C ALA A 156 -2.94 15.82 8.75
N LEU A 157 -2.16 15.27 9.68
CA LEU A 157 -2.30 15.53 11.11
C LEU A 157 -2.14 17.02 11.43
N ILE A 158 -1.14 17.70 10.86
CA ILE A 158 -0.92 19.13 11.07
C ILE A 158 -2.04 19.94 10.39
N ALA A 159 -2.44 19.58 9.17
CA ALA A 159 -3.54 20.25 8.47
C ALA A 159 -4.84 20.22 9.28
N SER A 160 -5.13 19.10 9.97
CA SER A 160 -6.31 18.96 10.84
C SER A 160 -6.30 19.92 12.05
N ARG A 161 -5.15 20.47 12.41
CA ARG A 161 -5.01 21.45 13.51
C ARG A 161 -5.19 22.91 13.06
N VAL A 162 -5.00 23.16 11.75
CA VAL A 162 -5.11 24.49 11.16
C VAL A 162 -6.48 24.70 10.51
N PHE A 163 -7.04 23.64 9.93
CA PHE A 163 -8.28 23.69 9.16
C PHE A 163 -9.34 22.79 9.79
N THR A 164 -10.61 23.02 9.43
CA THR A 164 -11.72 22.11 9.78
C THR A 164 -11.69 20.87 8.85
N ILE A 165 -10.59 20.13 8.93
CA ILE A 165 -10.34 18.93 8.12
C ILE A 165 -10.13 17.77 9.08
N ARG A 166 -10.72 16.62 8.75
CA ARG A 166 -10.50 15.34 9.41
C ARG A 166 -9.65 14.45 8.53
N TYR A 167 -9.01 13.46 9.12
CA TYR A 167 -8.23 12.50 8.33
C TYR A 167 -8.40 11.07 8.84
N SER A 168 -8.15 10.13 7.93
CA SER A 168 -8.01 8.71 8.19
C SER A 168 -6.74 8.16 7.56
N LEU A 169 -6.32 6.99 8.00
CA LEU A 169 -5.08 6.35 7.56
C LEU A 169 -5.36 4.96 7.00
N THR A 170 -4.55 4.50 6.05
CA THR A 170 -4.33 3.07 5.79
C THR A 170 -2.91 2.71 6.20
N VAL A 171 -2.78 1.75 7.11
CA VAL A 171 -1.50 1.21 7.60
C VAL A 171 -1.20 -0.10 6.89
N HIS A 172 0.01 -0.18 6.31
CA HIS A 172 0.39 -1.24 5.37
C HIS A 172 1.38 -2.25 5.91
N GLY A 173 2.28 -1.87 6.82
CA GLY A 173 3.25 -2.84 7.21
C GLY A 173 4.38 -2.40 8.14
N PRO A 174 5.41 -3.23 8.23
CA PRO A 174 6.42 -3.13 9.26
C PRO A 174 7.25 -1.83 9.22
N ASP A 175 7.48 -1.25 8.05
CA ASP A 175 8.23 0.01 7.93
C ASP A 175 7.62 1.12 8.80
N GLU A 176 6.30 1.06 9.07
CA GLU A 176 5.57 2.03 9.89
C GLU A 176 5.74 1.77 11.39
N PHE A 177 6.20 0.57 11.78
CA PHE A 177 6.35 0.14 13.18
C PHE A 177 7.79 0.14 13.68
N TYR A 178 8.81 0.30 12.82
CA TYR A 178 10.22 0.27 13.24
C TYR A 178 10.65 1.50 14.04
N ASP A 179 10.14 2.68 13.69
CA ASP A 179 10.43 3.92 14.44
C ASP A 179 9.11 4.66 14.74
N THR A 180 8.34 4.10 15.66
CA THR A 180 7.03 4.62 16.02
C THR A 180 7.10 6.02 16.65
N GLN A 181 8.16 6.30 17.41
CA GLN A 181 8.38 7.61 18.02
C GLN A 181 8.87 8.64 16.99
N GLY A 182 9.82 8.26 16.14
CA GLY A 182 10.32 9.14 15.09
C GLY A 182 9.27 9.52 14.07
N HIS A 183 8.31 8.61 13.85
CA HIS A 183 7.19 8.86 12.96
C HIS A 183 5.94 9.44 13.65
N ASN A 184 5.96 9.70 14.96
CA ASN A 184 4.80 10.18 15.73
C ASN A 184 3.55 9.31 15.48
N LEU A 185 3.72 7.99 15.46
CA LEU A 185 2.64 7.07 15.05
C LEU A 185 1.47 7.12 16.03
N THR A 186 1.76 7.22 17.33
CA THR A 186 0.75 7.32 18.40
C THR A 186 -0.13 8.57 18.22
N GLU A 187 0.48 9.73 17.93
CA GLU A 187 -0.23 10.98 17.68
C GLU A 187 -1.07 10.92 16.40
N LYS A 188 -0.57 10.26 15.37
CA LYS A 188 -1.30 10.04 14.12
C LYS A 188 -2.52 9.15 14.33
N ILE A 189 -2.40 8.07 15.11
CA ILE A 189 -3.52 7.19 15.47
C ILE A 189 -4.54 7.97 16.33
N ALA A 190 -4.07 8.69 17.35
CA ALA A 190 -4.93 9.45 18.24
C ALA A 190 -5.76 10.51 17.49
N GLY A 191 -5.14 11.22 16.55
CA GLY A 191 -5.79 12.26 15.75
C GLY A 191 -6.65 11.74 14.60
N ALA A 192 -6.44 10.51 14.14
CA ALA A 192 -7.21 9.93 13.04
C ALA A 192 -8.66 9.65 13.44
N THR A 193 -9.58 9.86 12.53
CA THR A 193 -11.00 9.53 12.68
C THR A 193 -11.20 8.01 12.75
N PHE A 194 -10.54 7.29 11.84
CA PHE A 194 -10.44 5.84 11.80
C PHE A 194 -9.14 5.45 11.09
N VAL A 195 -8.74 4.18 11.24
CA VAL A 195 -7.53 3.64 10.64
C VAL A 195 -7.87 2.32 9.94
N CYS A 196 -7.71 2.29 8.64
CA CYS A 196 -7.76 1.09 7.82
C CYS A 196 -6.48 0.29 7.99
N CYS A 197 -6.61 -1.01 8.22
CA CYS A 197 -5.50 -1.92 8.42
C CYS A 197 -5.60 -3.02 7.37
N ILE A 198 -4.54 -3.28 6.63
CA ILE A 198 -4.57 -4.31 5.58
C ILE A 198 -4.52 -5.73 6.12
N SER A 199 -4.27 -5.92 7.43
CA SER A 199 -4.12 -7.22 8.07
C SER A 199 -4.40 -7.15 9.58
N TYR A 200 -4.69 -8.30 10.19
CA TYR A 200 -4.74 -8.42 11.64
C TYR A 200 -3.38 -8.20 12.30
N PHE A 201 -2.28 -8.49 11.60
CA PHE A 201 -0.94 -8.13 12.05
C PHE A 201 -0.84 -6.62 12.27
N ALA A 202 -1.24 -5.81 11.29
CA ALA A 202 -1.26 -4.35 11.45
C ALA A 202 -2.16 -3.91 12.61
N ILE A 203 -3.37 -4.48 12.75
CA ILE A 203 -4.26 -4.21 13.88
C ILE A 203 -3.59 -4.52 15.22
N SER A 204 -2.90 -5.66 15.33
CA SER A 204 -2.24 -6.05 16.59
C SER A 204 -1.13 -5.07 16.97
N GLN A 205 -0.33 -4.62 16.01
CA GLN A 205 0.71 -3.61 16.24
C GLN A 205 0.12 -2.26 16.68
N LEU A 206 -0.97 -1.82 16.04
CA LEU A 206 -1.64 -0.57 16.43
C LEU A 206 -2.29 -0.66 17.82
N LYS A 207 -2.86 -1.81 18.18
CA LYS A 207 -3.40 -2.05 19.53
C LYS A 207 -2.31 -2.01 20.59
N LEU A 208 -1.12 -2.51 20.29
CA LEU A 208 0.03 -2.43 21.19
C LEU A 208 0.46 -0.98 21.46
N LEU A 209 0.31 -0.09 20.46
CA LEU A 209 0.74 1.30 20.48
C LEU A 209 -0.35 2.29 20.94
N SER A 210 -1.56 1.82 21.23
CA SER A 210 -2.70 2.68 21.52
C SER A 210 -3.55 2.15 22.69
N PRO A 211 -4.20 3.04 23.48
CA PRO A 211 -5.07 2.62 24.56
C PRO A 211 -6.34 1.93 24.01
N PRO A 212 -6.97 1.02 24.80
CA PRO A 212 -8.18 0.30 24.38
C PRO A 212 -9.35 1.20 23.93
N SER A 213 -9.44 2.41 24.45
CA SER A 213 -10.45 3.39 24.04
C SER A 213 -10.36 3.85 22.57
N GLN A 214 -9.25 3.58 21.91
CA GLN A 214 -9.05 3.90 20.48
C GLN A 214 -9.22 2.70 19.54
N TRP A 215 -9.37 1.48 20.06
CA TRP A 215 -9.40 0.26 19.25
C TRP A 215 -10.60 0.15 18.32
N ASN A 216 -11.70 0.85 18.63
CA ASN A 216 -12.87 0.96 17.77
C ASN A 216 -12.63 1.78 16.47
N LYS A 217 -11.47 2.43 16.35
CA LYS A 217 -11.06 3.13 15.14
C LYS A 217 -10.46 2.20 14.07
N PHE A 218 -10.05 0.98 14.43
CA PHE A 218 -9.33 0.09 13.54
C PHE A 218 -10.28 -0.76 12.71
N GLU A 219 -10.19 -0.62 11.39
CA GLU A 219 -11.00 -1.33 10.40
C GLU A 219 -10.13 -2.26 9.58
N LEU A 220 -10.53 -3.53 9.46
CA LEU A 220 -9.83 -4.47 8.59
C LEU A 220 -10.25 -4.25 7.12
N THR A 221 -9.32 -3.77 6.31
CA THR A 221 -9.51 -3.48 4.88
C THR A 221 -8.39 -4.13 4.05
N PRO A 222 -8.48 -5.44 3.78
CA PRO A 222 -7.45 -6.15 3.04
C PRO A 222 -7.25 -5.57 1.65
N LEU A 223 -6.00 -5.55 1.19
CA LEU A 223 -5.67 -5.27 -0.20
C LEU A 223 -6.20 -6.38 -1.12
N GLY A 224 -6.09 -6.17 -2.43
CA GLY A 224 -6.50 -7.18 -3.40
C GLY A 224 -5.87 -6.97 -4.75
N VAL A 225 -5.95 -8.02 -5.56
CA VAL A 225 -5.60 -8.01 -6.98
C VAL A 225 -6.83 -8.37 -7.81
N ASP A 226 -6.83 -8.01 -9.08
CA ASP A 226 -7.87 -8.44 -10.00
C ASP A 226 -7.49 -9.81 -10.61
N PRO A 227 -8.16 -10.92 -10.21
CA PRO A 227 -7.80 -12.23 -10.71
C PRO A 227 -8.09 -12.45 -12.20
N LYS A 228 -8.83 -11.52 -12.85
CA LYS A 228 -9.05 -11.53 -14.30
C LYS A 228 -7.85 -10.96 -15.04
N VAL A 229 -7.19 -9.96 -14.45
CA VAL A 229 -5.95 -9.36 -14.99
C VAL A 229 -4.77 -10.32 -14.80
N PHE A 230 -4.71 -10.99 -13.65
CA PHE A 230 -3.70 -12.00 -13.31
C PHE A 230 -4.29 -13.40 -13.53
N ALA A 231 -4.51 -13.75 -14.81
CA ALA A 231 -5.03 -15.04 -15.22
C ALA A 231 -3.93 -16.11 -15.29
N PRO A 232 -4.23 -17.37 -14.95
CA PRO A 232 -3.26 -18.47 -15.00
C PRO A 232 -2.67 -18.70 -16.39
N CYS A 233 -1.52 -19.32 -16.40
CA CYS A 233 -0.81 -19.76 -17.61
C CYS A 233 -0.72 -21.28 -17.67
N PRO A 234 -0.47 -21.85 -18.86
CA PRO A 234 -0.24 -23.27 -18.99
C PRO A 234 0.86 -23.75 -18.06
N PHE A 235 0.60 -24.84 -17.34
CA PHE A 235 1.53 -25.44 -16.40
C PHE A 235 2.64 -26.19 -17.15
N ARG A 236 3.90 -26.01 -16.73
CA ARG A 236 5.05 -26.75 -17.25
C ARG A 236 5.40 -27.92 -16.32
N PHE A 237 5.21 -29.14 -16.79
CA PHE A 237 5.44 -30.33 -15.96
C PHE A 237 6.91 -30.57 -15.62
N VAL A 238 7.79 -30.44 -16.61
CA VAL A 238 9.25 -30.61 -16.45
C VAL A 238 9.96 -29.40 -17.03
N PRO A 239 9.96 -28.26 -16.30
CA PRO A 239 10.63 -27.06 -16.77
C PRO A 239 12.15 -27.20 -16.70
N GLU A 240 12.85 -26.79 -17.76
CA GLU A 240 14.30 -26.78 -17.82
C GLU A 240 14.79 -25.54 -18.60
N PRO A 241 15.45 -24.60 -17.94
CA PRO A 241 15.65 -24.51 -16.49
C PRO A 241 14.34 -24.27 -15.74
N PHE A 242 14.35 -24.56 -14.42
CA PHE A 242 13.27 -24.19 -13.51
C PHE A 242 13.34 -22.71 -13.20
N GLU A 243 12.35 -21.95 -13.65
CA GLU A 243 12.32 -20.49 -13.55
C GLU A 243 11.73 -20.04 -12.21
N ILE A 244 12.55 -19.37 -11.41
CA ILE A 244 12.16 -18.80 -10.12
C ILE A 244 12.03 -17.29 -10.29
N LEU A 245 10.89 -16.73 -9.89
CA LEU A 245 10.63 -15.30 -9.94
C LEU A 245 10.64 -14.70 -8.53
N CYS A 246 11.31 -13.56 -8.38
CA CYS A 246 11.24 -12.71 -7.20
C CYS A 246 10.98 -11.26 -7.64
N VAL A 247 9.90 -10.67 -7.16
CA VAL A 247 9.51 -9.29 -7.49
C VAL A 247 9.49 -8.43 -6.24
N GLY A 248 10.25 -7.34 -6.23
CA GLY A 248 10.27 -6.41 -5.12
C GLY A 248 11.42 -5.42 -5.16
N ARG A 249 11.37 -4.39 -4.32
CA ARG A 249 12.49 -3.46 -4.16
C ARG A 249 13.74 -4.22 -3.72
N LEU A 250 14.90 -3.86 -4.25
CA LEU A 250 16.18 -4.42 -3.81
C LEU A 250 16.66 -3.66 -2.57
N VAL A 251 16.13 -4.07 -1.41
CA VAL A 251 16.42 -3.51 -0.07
C VAL A 251 16.64 -4.64 0.93
N ALA A 252 17.40 -4.39 1.99
CA ALA A 252 17.75 -5.39 3.00
C ALA A 252 16.54 -6.17 3.54
N ALA A 253 15.41 -5.49 3.79
CA ALA A 253 14.19 -6.11 4.31
C ALA A 253 13.60 -7.22 3.41
N LYS A 254 13.98 -7.28 2.12
CA LYS A 254 13.49 -8.29 1.16
C LYS A 254 14.32 -9.57 1.11
N GLY A 255 15.47 -9.62 1.78
CA GLY A 255 16.26 -10.84 1.97
C GLY A 255 16.75 -11.52 0.69
N GLN A 256 16.98 -10.76 -0.40
CA GLN A 256 17.45 -11.34 -1.67
C GLN A 256 18.79 -12.07 -1.53
N HIS A 257 19.65 -11.69 -0.58
CA HIS A 257 20.88 -12.40 -0.26
C HIS A 257 20.63 -13.86 0.16
N ILE A 258 19.58 -14.07 0.98
CA ILE A 258 19.16 -15.42 1.41
C ILE A 258 18.69 -16.26 0.23
N LEU A 259 17.95 -15.63 -0.69
CA LEU A 259 17.47 -16.30 -1.90
C LEU A 259 18.63 -16.65 -2.84
N ILE A 260 19.59 -15.75 -3.06
CA ILE A 260 20.80 -16.01 -3.87
C ILE A 260 21.61 -17.17 -3.27
N GLU A 261 21.76 -17.21 -1.96
CA GLU A 261 22.43 -18.33 -1.29
C GLU A 261 21.68 -19.67 -1.48
N ALA A 262 20.35 -19.66 -1.43
CA ALA A 262 19.55 -20.85 -1.72
C ALA A 262 19.73 -21.31 -3.19
N ILE A 263 19.79 -20.39 -4.15
CA ILE A 263 20.10 -20.72 -5.56
C ILE A 263 21.50 -21.33 -5.70
N ASP A 264 22.49 -20.76 -5.03
CA ASP A 264 23.86 -21.29 -5.02
C ASP A 264 23.89 -22.77 -4.59
N ARG A 265 23.19 -23.10 -3.50
CA ARG A 265 23.08 -24.49 -3.00
C ARG A 265 22.35 -25.41 -3.98
N LEU A 266 21.30 -24.94 -4.65
CA LEU A 266 20.59 -25.70 -5.68
C LEU A 266 21.50 -26.01 -6.88
N VAL A 267 22.25 -25.02 -7.35
CA VAL A 267 23.21 -25.18 -8.45
C VAL A 267 24.31 -26.18 -8.08
N HIS A 268 24.89 -26.07 -6.88
CA HIS A 268 25.88 -27.04 -6.38
C HIS A 268 25.35 -28.46 -6.23
N LYS A 269 24.04 -28.65 -6.03
CA LYS A 269 23.35 -29.94 -6.04
C LYS A 269 23.04 -30.44 -7.46
N GLY A 270 23.37 -29.70 -8.50
CA GLY A 270 23.15 -30.06 -9.90
C GLY A 270 21.78 -29.71 -10.48
N PHE A 271 20.95 -28.95 -9.75
CA PHE A 271 19.67 -28.48 -10.30
C PHE A 271 19.88 -27.38 -11.35
N ARG A 272 19.18 -27.48 -12.47
CA ARG A 272 19.13 -26.42 -13.49
C ARG A 272 18.06 -25.39 -13.13
N VAL A 273 18.46 -24.37 -12.41
CA VAL A 273 17.57 -23.30 -11.93
C VAL A 273 17.99 -21.95 -12.49
N ARG A 274 17.02 -21.06 -12.67
CA ARG A 274 17.23 -19.65 -13.01
C ARG A 274 16.39 -18.77 -12.12
N LEU A 275 17.01 -17.79 -11.47
CA LEU A 275 16.36 -16.77 -10.66
C LEU A 275 16.27 -15.47 -11.45
N ARG A 276 15.05 -14.93 -11.60
CA ARG A 276 14.83 -13.57 -12.11
C ARG A 276 14.45 -12.63 -10.97
N LEU A 277 15.27 -11.61 -10.75
CA LEU A 277 15.05 -10.55 -9.77
C LEU A 277 14.49 -9.32 -10.48
N ILE A 278 13.22 -8.99 -10.19
CA ILE A 278 12.55 -7.82 -10.74
C ILE A 278 12.43 -6.75 -9.67
N GLY A 279 12.96 -5.60 -9.97
CA GLY A 279 12.98 -4.43 -9.11
C GLY A 279 14.32 -3.73 -9.13
N ASP A 280 14.41 -2.65 -8.37
CA ASP A 280 15.63 -1.87 -8.19
C ASP A 280 15.73 -1.38 -6.74
N GLY A 281 16.90 -0.92 -6.34
CA GLY A 281 17.13 -0.39 -5.01
C GLY A 281 18.60 -0.35 -4.62
N PRO A 282 18.90 0.15 -3.42
CA PRO A 282 20.28 0.32 -2.94
C PRO A 282 21.07 -0.99 -2.87
N GLU A 283 20.40 -2.14 -2.67
CA GLU A 283 21.07 -3.46 -2.61
C GLU A 283 21.44 -4.03 -3.99
N ARG A 284 21.07 -3.39 -5.11
CA ARG A 284 21.35 -3.94 -6.45
C ARG A 284 22.82 -4.24 -6.68
N LYS A 285 23.68 -3.25 -6.45
CA LYS A 285 25.13 -3.41 -6.65
C LYS A 285 25.76 -4.45 -5.73
N PRO A 286 25.47 -4.47 -4.40
CA PRO A 286 25.88 -5.55 -3.50
C PRO A 286 25.46 -6.94 -3.98
N LEU A 287 24.20 -7.11 -4.39
CA LEU A 287 23.66 -8.39 -4.87
C LEU A 287 24.36 -8.84 -6.18
N GLU A 288 24.55 -7.95 -7.15
CA GLU A 288 25.28 -8.26 -8.40
C GLU A 288 26.74 -8.67 -8.12
N LEU A 289 27.39 -8.04 -7.13
CA LEU A 289 28.74 -8.44 -6.72
C LEU A 289 28.76 -9.82 -6.07
N GLU A 290 27.78 -10.13 -5.23
CA GLU A 290 27.64 -11.45 -4.60
C GLU A 290 27.42 -12.54 -5.65
N VAL A 291 26.51 -12.34 -6.61
CA VAL A 291 26.26 -13.27 -7.72
C VAL A 291 27.54 -13.57 -8.50
N ARG A 292 28.35 -12.55 -8.82
CA ARG A 292 29.64 -12.75 -9.50
C ARG A 292 30.63 -13.54 -8.64
N ARG A 293 30.75 -13.22 -7.35
CA ARG A 293 31.66 -13.94 -6.42
C ARG A 293 31.32 -15.43 -6.27
N ARG A 294 30.03 -15.76 -6.32
CA ARG A 294 29.53 -17.13 -6.24
C ARG A 294 29.55 -17.88 -7.59
N GLY A 295 29.92 -17.22 -8.69
CA GLY A 295 29.89 -17.81 -10.03
C GLY A 295 28.47 -18.04 -10.59
N LEU A 296 27.46 -17.30 -10.10
CA LEU A 296 26.05 -17.52 -10.43
C LEU A 296 25.52 -16.63 -11.57
N SER A 297 26.41 -16.00 -12.37
CA SER A 297 26.01 -15.03 -13.41
C SER A 297 25.07 -15.61 -14.48
N GLU A 298 25.14 -16.92 -14.75
CA GLU A 298 24.25 -17.62 -15.68
C GLU A 298 22.91 -18.04 -15.03
N HIS A 299 22.82 -17.99 -13.69
CA HIS A 299 21.68 -18.47 -12.91
C HIS A 299 20.85 -17.35 -12.32
N VAL A 300 21.37 -16.14 -12.13
CA VAL A 300 20.67 -15.01 -11.51
C VAL A 300 20.66 -13.82 -12.45
N ILE A 301 19.46 -13.40 -12.86
CA ILE A 301 19.23 -12.32 -13.82
C ILE A 301 18.56 -11.15 -13.10
N PHE A 302 19.13 -9.95 -13.24
CA PHE A 302 18.58 -8.69 -12.74
C PHE A 302 17.85 -7.95 -13.86
N GLU A 303 16.52 -8.00 -13.86
CA GLU A 303 15.67 -7.39 -14.90
C GLU A 303 15.46 -5.87 -14.70
N GLY A 304 15.81 -5.35 -13.51
CA GLY A 304 15.53 -3.96 -13.16
C GLY A 304 14.04 -3.72 -12.84
N SER A 305 13.65 -2.44 -12.81
CA SER A 305 12.28 -2.05 -12.58
C SER A 305 11.43 -2.24 -13.83
N VAL A 306 10.37 -3.03 -13.73
CA VAL A 306 9.43 -3.33 -14.81
C VAL A 306 8.09 -2.64 -14.53
N ASN A 307 7.46 -2.09 -15.57
CA ASN A 307 6.11 -1.50 -15.43
C ASN A 307 5.02 -2.59 -15.32
N GLN A 308 3.81 -2.16 -14.95
CA GLN A 308 2.69 -3.07 -14.71
C GLN A 308 2.19 -3.83 -15.94
N ASP A 309 2.38 -3.29 -17.14
CA ASP A 309 1.93 -3.91 -18.37
C ASP A 309 2.82 -5.11 -18.73
N HIS A 310 4.12 -4.99 -18.47
CA HIS A 310 5.12 -6.02 -18.79
C HIS A 310 5.37 -7.03 -17.65
N ILE A 311 5.06 -6.69 -16.40
CA ILE A 311 5.34 -7.60 -15.26
C ILE A 311 4.65 -8.96 -15.41
N ARG A 312 3.47 -8.99 -16.04
CA ARG A 312 2.71 -10.22 -16.25
C ARG A 312 3.42 -11.25 -17.13
N GLU A 313 4.28 -10.80 -18.04
CA GLU A 313 5.08 -11.69 -18.90
C GLU A 313 6.09 -12.48 -18.06
N PHE A 314 6.67 -11.84 -17.05
CA PHE A 314 7.59 -12.52 -16.13
C PHE A 314 6.87 -13.52 -15.23
N TYR A 315 5.69 -13.16 -14.72
CA TYR A 315 4.85 -14.14 -14.01
C TYR A 315 4.50 -15.34 -14.89
N ARG A 316 4.16 -15.11 -16.17
CA ARG A 316 3.84 -16.20 -17.11
C ARG A 316 4.98 -17.17 -17.34
N GLY A 317 6.22 -16.71 -17.26
CA GLY A 317 7.41 -17.51 -17.43
C GLY A 317 7.88 -18.24 -16.16
N ALA A 318 7.25 -18.00 -15.02
CA ALA A 318 7.73 -18.52 -13.74
C ALA A 318 7.12 -19.89 -13.37
N ASP A 319 7.95 -20.80 -12.85
CA ASP A 319 7.54 -22.09 -12.29
C ASP A 319 7.33 -22.04 -10.79
N ALA A 320 7.97 -21.07 -10.12
CA ALA A 320 7.77 -20.75 -8.72
C ALA A 320 7.99 -19.25 -8.47
N PHE A 321 7.28 -18.72 -7.49
CA PHE A 321 7.51 -17.39 -6.96
C PHE A 321 8.12 -17.49 -5.57
N VAL A 322 9.25 -16.81 -5.35
CA VAL A 322 9.97 -16.93 -4.07
C VAL A 322 10.24 -15.53 -3.48
N LEU A 323 9.89 -15.36 -2.20
CA LEU A 323 10.10 -14.11 -1.47
C LEU A 323 10.71 -14.42 -0.10
N ALA A 324 12.00 -14.14 0.08
CA ALA A 324 12.78 -14.47 1.30
C ALA A 324 12.81 -13.31 2.32
N SER A 325 11.77 -12.50 2.38
CA SER A 325 11.72 -11.26 3.14
C SER A 325 11.92 -11.45 4.65
N PHE A 326 12.58 -10.49 5.28
CA PHE A 326 12.69 -10.38 6.75
C PHE A 326 11.50 -9.62 7.35
N ALA A 327 10.81 -8.81 6.55
CA ALA A 327 9.68 -8.02 7.00
C ALA A 327 8.71 -7.72 5.86
N GLU A 328 7.42 -7.94 6.12
CA GLU A 328 6.33 -7.66 5.18
C GLU A 328 5.04 -7.23 5.91
N GLY A 329 4.23 -6.40 5.22
CA GLY A 329 2.83 -6.29 5.55
C GLY A 329 2.06 -7.48 4.97
N VAL A 330 1.33 -7.26 3.88
CA VAL A 330 0.76 -8.32 3.04
C VAL A 330 1.20 -8.04 1.60
N PRO A 331 2.17 -8.79 1.05
CA PRO A 331 2.78 -8.45 -0.23
C PRO A 331 1.80 -8.64 -1.40
N VAL A 332 1.55 -7.59 -2.15
CA VAL A 332 0.67 -7.64 -3.34
C VAL A 332 1.26 -8.56 -4.42
N VAL A 333 2.57 -8.61 -4.55
CA VAL A 333 3.27 -9.48 -5.51
C VAL A 333 3.04 -10.98 -5.26
N LEU A 334 2.86 -11.38 -3.98
CA LEU A 334 2.41 -12.74 -3.65
C LEU A 334 0.97 -12.98 -4.09
N MET A 335 0.07 -12.00 -3.88
CA MET A 335 -1.31 -12.11 -4.36
C MET A 335 -1.35 -12.23 -5.90
N GLU A 336 -0.49 -11.49 -6.61
CA GLU A 336 -0.37 -11.54 -8.07
C GLU A 336 0.11 -12.93 -8.53
N ALA A 337 1.16 -13.49 -7.91
CA ALA A 337 1.67 -14.84 -8.19
C ALA A 337 0.61 -15.92 -7.91
N MET A 338 -0.03 -15.86 -6.74
CA MET A 338 -1.10 -16.77 -6.35
C MET A 338 -2.30 -16.72 -7.31
N ALA A 339 -2.69 -15.51 -7.76
CA ALA A 339 -3.75 -15.33 -8.74
C ALA A 339 -3.42 -15.98 -10.10
N MET A 340 -2.14 -16.05 -10.47
CA MET A 340 -1.67 -16.66 -11.71
C MET A 340 -1.35 -18.17 -11.57
N GLU A 341 -1.74 -18.79 -10.45
CA GLU A 341 -1.45 -20.20 -10.17
C GLU A 341 0.05 -20.52 -10.20
N ILE A 342 0.87 -19.63 -9.66
CA ILE A 342 2.29 -19.86 -9.48
C ILE A 342 2.52 -20.31 -8.02
N PRO A 343 3.10 -21.50 -7.78
CA PRO A 343 3.36 -21.96 -6.42
C PRO A 343 4.34 -21.01 -5.72
N CYS A 344 4.01 -20.62 -4.49
CA CYS A 344 4.75 -19.62 -3.74
C CYS A 344 5.55 -20.26 -2.60
N VAL A 345 6.82 -19.85 -2.46
CA VAL A 345 7.63 -20.08 -1.26
C VAL A 345 7.96 -18.74 -0.64
N THR A 346 7.69 -18.56 0.64
CA THR A 346 7.97 -17.29 1.31
C THR A 346 8.24 -17.49 2.80
N THR A 347 8.58 -16.40 3.49
CA THR A 347 8.92 -16.43 4.91
C THR A 347 7.70 -16.20 5.80
N TYR A 348 7.73 -16.75 7.01
CA TYR A 348 6.69 -16.60 8.03
C TYR A 348 6.86 -15.28 8.77
N VAL A 349 6.60 -14.14 8.12
CA VAL A 349 6.79 -12.80 8.69
C VAL A 349 5.55 -11.92 8.51
N GLY A 350 5.32 -11.03 9.45
CA GLY A 350 4.29 -9.98 9.38
C GLY A 350 2.89 -10.51 9.07
N GLY A 351 2.29 -10.00 7.99
CA GLY A 351 0.97 -10.41 7.54
C GLY A 351 0.96 -11.58 6.54
N ILE A 352 2.11 -12.11 6.15
CA ILE A 352 2.18 -13.23 5.19
C ILE A 352 1.41 -14.47 5.66
N PRO A 353 1.43 -14.89 6.95
CA PRO A 353 0.66 -16.05 7.42
C PRO A 353 -0.87 -15.88 7.34
N GLN A 354 -1.35 -14.66 7.09
CA GLN A 354 -2.77 -14.42 6.83
C GLN A 354 -3.10 -14.58 5.34
N LEU A 355 -2.11 -14.35 4.47
CA LEU A 355 -2.23 -14.53 3.03
C LEU A 355 -2.03 -15.99 2.63
N ILE A 356 -1.00 -16.64 3.16
CA ILE A 356 -0.59 -18.01 2.80
C ILE A 356 -0.71 -18.91 4.04
N GLN A 357 -1.39 -20.05 3.87
CA GLN A 357 -1.45 -21.15 4.82
C GLN A 357 -0.44 -22.21 4.40
N ASN A 358 0.57 -22.44 5.26
CA ASN A 358 1.64 -23.38 4.96
C ASN A 358 1.11 -24.77 4.57
N GLU A 359 1.72 -25.39 3.55
CA GLU A 359 1.40 -26.71 2.98
C GLU A 359 0.00 -26.81 2.32
N VAL A 360 -0.80 -25.76 2.36
CA VAL A 360 -2.13 -25.72 1.76
C VAL A 360 -2.14 -24.93 0.46
N ASP A 361 -1.72 -23.68 0.50
CA ASP A 361 -1.74 -22.73 -0.63
C ASP A 361 -0.39 -22.03 -0.84
N GLY A 362 0.68 -22.56 -0.26
CA GLY A 362 2.06 -22.16 -0.43
C GLY A 362 2.95 -22.81 0.61
N LEU A 363 4.25 -22.53 0.54
CA LEU A 363 5.23 -23.02 1.50
C LEU A 363 5.80 -21.85 2.31
N LEU A 364 5.73 -21.95 3.63
CA LEU A 364 6.27 -20.96 4.56
C LEU A 364 7.51 -21.49 5.26
N VAL A 365 8.59 -20.70 5.23
CA VAL A 365 9.85 -21.03 5.92
C VAL A 365 10.18 -19.93 6.95
N ALA A 366 11.04 -20.26 7.91
CA ALA A 366 11.54 -19.24 8.84
C ALA A 366 12.41 -18.22 8.09
N PRO A 367 12.31 -16.91 8.43
CA PRO A 367 13.20 -15.93 7.84
C PRO A 367 14.67 -16.26 8.17
N SER A 368 15.58 -15.99 7.24
CA SER A 368 17.02 -16.30 7.32
C SER A 368 17.38 -17.78 7.26
N ASP A 369 16.42 -18.72 7.22
CA ASP A 369 16.70 -20.14 7.10
C ASP A 369 16.91 -20.54 5.64
N VAL A 370 18.16 -20.46 5.19
CA VAL A 370 18.57 -20.84 3.83
C VAL A 370 18.32 -22.33 3.57
N ASN A 371 18.47 -23.21 4.59
CA ASN A 371 18.27 -24.64 4.42
C ASN A 371 16.79 -24.96 4.14
N ALA A 372 15.89 -24.41 4.96
CA ALA A 372 14.45 -24.59 4.76
C ALA A 372 13.99 -23.97 3.42
N LEU A 373 14.52 -22.81 3.04
CA LEU A 373 14.20 -22.16 1.75
C LEU A 373 14.66 -23.03 0.57
N THR A 374 15.91 -23.52 0.61
CA THR A 374 16.46 -24.43 -0.42
C THR A 374 15.61 -25.69 -0.53
N PHE A 375 15.30 -26.34 0.61
CA PHE A 375 14.49 -27.57 0.63
C PHE A 375 13.07 -27.34 0.09
N ALA A 376 12.43 -26.22 0.44
CA ALA A 376 11.11 -25.88 -0.09
C ALA A 376 11.11 -25.72 -1.62
N ILE A 377 12.17 -25.10 -2.17
CA ILE A 377 12.33 -24.96 -3.63
C ILE A 377 12.61 -26.33 -4.27
N GLU A 378 13.47 -27.15 -3.68
CA GLU A 378 13.74 -28.53 -4.15
C GLU A 378 12.46 -29.37 -4.25
N ARG A 379 11.56 -29.27 -3.26
CA ARG A 379 10.26 -29.96 -3.29
C ARG A 379 9.43 -29.52 -4.49
N LEU A 380 9.40 -28.22 -4.78
CA LEU A 380 8.66 -27.70 -5.94
C LEU A 380 9.28 -28.17 -7.27
N ILE A 381 10.61 -28.29 -7.36
CA ILE A 381 11.29 -28.80 -8.56
C ILE A 381 10.94 -30.28 -8.76
N GLY A 382 11.01 -31.10 -7.71
CA GLY A 382 10.86 -32.55 -7.76
C GLY A 382 9.42 -33.06 -7.81
N ASP A 383 8.43 -32.23 -7.43
CA ASP A 383 7.03 -32.64 -7.31
C ASP A 383 6.06 -31.74 -8.06
N PRO A 384 5.75 -32.05 -9.34
CA PRO A 384 4.76 -31.33 -10.13
C PRO A 384 3.35 -31.38 -9.53
N ALA A 385 2.96 -32.45 -8.86
CA ALA A 385 1.64 -32.59 -8.24
C ALA A 385 1.51 -31.63 -7.05
N LEU A 386 2.56 -31.48 -6.24
CA LEU A 386 2.63 -30.48 -5.18
C LEU A 386 2.47 -29.07 -5.74
N ARG A 387 3.18 -28.74 -6.84
CA ARG A 387 3.07 -27.42 -7.48
C ARG A 387 1.64 -27.09 -7.89
N ILE A 388 0.98 -28.03 -8.59
CA ILE A 388 -0.41 -27.85 -9.04
C ILE A 388 -1.33 -27.67 -7.85
N ARG A 389 -1.24 -28.54 -6.84
CA ARG A 389 -2.10 -28.49 -5.65
C ARG A 389 -2.00 -27.17 -4.91
N LEU A 390 -0.77 -26.71 -4.61
CA LEU A 390 -0.54 -25.45 -3.94
C LEU A 390 -1.03 -24.25 -4.76
N ALA A 391 -0.74 -24.24 -6.05
CA ALA A 391 -1.08 -23.15 -6.96
C ALA A 391 -2.61 -22.98 -7.14
N THR A 392 -3.33 -24.09 -7.30
CA THR A 392 -4.80 -24.05 -7.41
C THR A 392 -5.42 -23.54 -6.13
N ALA A 393 -5.00 -24.07 -4.97
CA ALA A 393 -5.51 -23.59 -3.67
C ALA A 393 -5.16 -22.11 -3.41
N ALA A 394 -3.96 -21.67 -3.84
CA ALA A 394 -3.53 -20.27 -3.73
C ALA A 394 -4.46 -19.33 -4.51
N ARG A 395 -4.82 -19.69 -5.74
CA ARG A 395 -5.73 -18.91 -6.56
C ARG A 395 -7.13 -18.85 -5.95
N GLU A 396 -7.68 -19.96 -5.47
CA GLU A 396 -8.98 -19.99 -4.78
C GLU A 396 -8.99 -19.04 -3.58
N ARG A 397 -7.91 -19.03 -2.79
CA ARG A 397 -7.76 -18.13 -1.66
C ARG A 397 -7.76 -16.67 -2.07
N VAL A 398 -7.05 -16.30 -3.15
CA VAL A 398 -7.06 -14.93 -3.68
C VAL A 398 -8.45 -14.53 -4.16
N PHE A 399 -9.15 -15.40 -4.89
CA PHE A 399 -10.53 -15.13 -5.31
C PHE A 399 -11.46 -14.85 -4.14
N LYS A 400 -11.34 -15.62 -3.07
CA LYS A 400 -12.22 -15.55 -1.91
C LYS A 400 -11.91 -14.38 -0.99
N HIS A 401 -10.62 -14.04 -0.76
CA HIS A 401 -10.21 -13.14 0.31
C HIS A 401 -9.46 -11.89 -0.16
N TYR A 402 -8.80 -11.96 -1.32
CA TYR A 402 -7.92 -10.91 -1.82
C TYR A 402 -8.30 -10.43 -3.22
N ASN A 403 -9.57 -10.55 -3.58
CA ASN A 403 -10.12 -10.01 -4.82
C ASN A 403 -10.35 -8.50 -4.67
N LEU A 404 -9.75 -7.71 -5.59
CA LEU A 404 -9.79 -6.26 -5.58
C LEU A 404 -11.21 -5.70 -5.52
N GLY A 405 -12.14 -6.24 -6.34
CA GLY A 405 -13.51 -5.74 -6.39
C GLY A 405 -14.23 -5.77 -5.04
N PRO A 406 -14.43 -6.94 -4.43
CA PRO A 406 -15.04 -7.07 -3.10
C PRO A 406 -14.30 -6.30 -2.00
N ASN A 407 -12.95 -6.28 -2.01
CA ASN A 407 -12.18 -5.60 -0.97
C ASN A 407 -12.30 -4.08 -1.06
N VAL A 408 -12.29 -3.50 -2.26
CA VAL A 408 -12.56 -2.06 -2.44
C VAL A 408 -14.02 -1.71 -2.11
N SER A 409 -14.98 -2.61 -2.37
CA SER A 409 -16.38 -2.41 -1.92
C SER A 409 -16.48 -2.36 -0.40
N ARG A 410 -15.72 -3.21 0.31
CA ARG A 410 -15.61 -3.16 1.78
C ARG A 410 -15.00 -1.84 2.25
N LEU A 411 -13.90 -1.41 1.64
CA LEU A 411 -13.28 -0.13 1.97
C LEU A 411 -14.24 1.04 1.77
N ARG A 412 -15.01 1.04 0.67
CA ARG A 412 -16.05 2.04 0.42
C ARG A 412 -17.10 2.03 1.52
N ALA A 413 -17.59 0.87 1.93
CA ALA A 413 -18.58 0.76 3.01
C ALA A 413 -18.03 1.33 4.34
N VAL A 414 -16.74 1.12 4.63
CA VAL A 414 -16.07 1.76 5.78
C VAL A 414 -16.09 3.28 5.64
N PHE A 415 -15.75 3.83 4.48
CA PHE A 415 -15.83 5.28 4.24
C PHE A 415 -17.26 5.80 4.42
N ASP A 416 -18.23 5.17 3.78
CA ASP A 416 -19.63 5.58 3.86
C ASP A 416 -20.10 5.59 5.33
N THR A 417 -19.83 4.52 6.10
CA THR A 417 -20.22 4.41 7.51
C THR A 417 -19.51 5.43 8.40
N ARG A 418 -18.16 5.56 8.24
CA ARG A 418 -17.35 6.38 9.15
C ARG A 418 -17.45 7.87 8.86
N LEU A 419 -17.76 8.27 7.62
CA LEU A 419 -17.91 9.67 7.25
C LEU A 419 -19.34 10.18 7.52
N THR A 420 -20.38 9.38 7.21
CA THR A 420 -21.79 9.76 7.43
C THR A 420 -22.17 9.81 8.91
N ALA A 421 -21.70 8.84 9.72
CA ALA A 421 -21.96 8.83 11.17
C ALA A 421 -21.44 10.10 11.88
N GLN A 422 -20.52 10.82 11.26
CA GLN A 422 -19.90 12.03 11.81
C GLN A 422 -20.59 13.31 11.37
N GLU A 423 -21.27 13.34 10.22
CA GLU A 423 -22.11 14.45 9.81
C GLU A 423 -23.28 14.63 10.77
N VAL A 424 -23.87 13.53 11.25
CA VAL A 424 -24.94 13.53 12.23
C VAL A 424 -24.48 14.12 13.57
N ASN A 425 -23.28 13.79 14.06
CA ASN A 425 -22.76 14.33 15.33
C ASN A 425 -22.37 15.83 15.26
N VAL A 426 -22.03 16.34 14.08
CA VAL A 426 -21.74 17.78 13.90
C VAL A 426 -23.03 18.60 13.87
N VAL A 427 -24.08 18.08 13.24
CA VAL A 427 -25.40 18.74 13.19
C VAL A 427 -26.05 18.77 14.58
N THR A 428 -25.91 17.70 15.37
CA THR A 428 -26.44 17.67 16.75
C THR A 428 -25.64 18.52 17.73
N ALA A 429 -24.31 18.68 17.54
CA ALA A 429 -23.48 19.53 18.38
C ALA A 429 -23.61 21.03 18.08
N SER A 430 -24.10 21.40 16.89
CA SER A 430 -24.40 22.79 16.52
C SER A 430 -25.83 23.22 16.83
N ALA A 431 -26.66 22.32 17.35
CA ALA A 431 -28.09 22.56 17.66
C ALA A 431 -28.39 22.84 19.16
N TRP A 432 -27.36 23.12 19.98
CA TRP A 432 -27.55 23.61 21.36
C TRP A 432 -27.09 25.05 21.48
N PRO A 433 -27.95 25.93 22.03
CA PRO A 433 -27.69 27.36 22.15
C PRO A 433 -26.57 27.72 23.11
#